data_feacb50cb1888304f4fd6d79328aac82
#
_entry.id   feacb50cb1888304f4fd6d79328aac82
#
_cell.length_a   1.000
_cell.length_b   1.000
_cell.length_c   1.000
_cell.angle_alpha   90.00
_cell.angle_beta   90.00
_cell.angle_gamma   90.00
#
_symmetry.space_group_name_H-M   'P 1'
#
loop_
_entity.id
_entity.type
_entity.pdbx_description
1 polymer ?
#
loop_
_entity_poly.entity_id
_entity_poly.type
_entity_poly.pdbx_seq_one_letter_code
_entity_poly.pdbx_strand_id
1 'polypeptide(L)'
;IDIGFDGYAVGGLAVGEGQEAMFHVLDYAPEQLPVDRPRYLMGVGKPDDLVGAVERGIDMFDCVLPTRSGRNGQAFTWNGPINLRNARFAEDPEPIDDTSDCSASRDYSKAYLHHLIKSHEMLGAMLLTEHNLAFYQALMKAMRDAIEQRRFAAFAAEFRRNYLGKSD
;
A
#
# COMPACT_ATOMS: atom_id res chain seq x y z
N ILE A 1 -21.17 -17.15 -10.82
CA ILE A 1 -22.24 -16.43 -10.08
C ILE A 1 -23.36 -17.41 -9.71
N ASP A 2 -23.75 -18.30 -10.61
CA ASP A 2 -24.89 -19.23 -10.42
C ASP A 2 -24.76 -20.18 -9.22
N ILE A 3 -23.54 -20.46 -8.76
CA ILE A 3 -23.27 -21.28 -7.55
C ILE A 3 -23.62 -20.51 -6.27
N GLY A 4 -23.55 -19.17 -6.27
CA GLY A 4 -23.95 -18.32 -5.13
C GLY A 4 -22.91 -18.23 -4.01
N PHE A 5 -21.65 -17.90 -4.31
CA PHE A 5 -20.62 -17.65 -3.29
C PHE A 5 -20.86 -16.35 -2.50
N ASP A 6 -20.26 -16.26 -1.31
CA ASP A 6 -20.32 -15.08 -0.45
C ASP A 6 -19.46 -13.91 -0.95
N GLY A 7 -18.53 -14.15 -1.87
CA GLY A 7 -17.67 -13.15 -2.51
C GLY A 7 -17.08 -13.68 -3.81
N TYR A 8 -16.51 -12.78 -4.61
CA TYR A 8 -15.97 -13.11 -5.93
C TYR A 8 -14.60 -12.47 -6.14
N ALA A 9 -13.73 -13.18 -6.86
CA ALA A 9 -12.38 -12.73 -7.13
C ALA A 9 -12.16 -12.39 -8.60
N VAL A 10 -11.35 -11.35 -8.83
CA VAL A 10 -10.71 -11.06 -10.11
C VAL A 10 -9.26 -11.56 -10.01
N GLY A 11 -8.90 -12.52 -10.83
CA GLY A 11 -7.56 -13.11 -10.87
C GLY A 11 -6.91 -12.97 -12.25
N GLY A 12 -5.66 -13.44 -12.36
CA GLY A 12 -4.90 -13.37 -13.61
C GLY A 12 -4.30 -12.00 -13.93
N LEU A 13 -4.32 -11.08 -12.97
CA LEU A 13 -3.68 -9.77 -13.03
C LEU A 13 -2.46 -9.73 -12.10
N ALA A 14 -1.64 -8.66 -12.20
CA ALA A 14 -0.39 -8.49 -11.48
C ALA A 14 0.66 -9.59 -11.76
N VAL A 15 0.66 -10.12 -12.98
CA VAL A 15 1.60 -11.14 -13.46
C VAL A 15 2.63 -10.60 -14.48
N GLY A 16 2.76 -9.28 -14.58
CA GLY A 16 3.75 -8.59 -15.43
C GLY A 16 3.16 -7.70 -16.52
N GLU A 17 1.84 -7.57 -16.62
CA GLU A 17 1.14 -6.77 -17.62
C GLU A 17 1.28 -5.25 -17.45
N GLY A 18 1.65 -4.81 -16.26
CA GLY A 18 1.72 -3.39 -15.90
C GLY A 18 0.38 -2.79 -15.44
N GLN A 19 0.47 -1.61 -14.81
CA GLN A 19 -0.69 -0.94 -14.19
C GLN A 19 -1.78 -0.57 -15.18
N GLU A 20 -1.42 -0.04 -16.36
CA GLU A 20 -2.37 0.39 -17.38
C GLU A 20 -3.25 -0.76 -17.87
N ALA A 21 -2.65 -1.91 -18.20
CA ALA A 21 -3.39 -3.08 -18.64
C ALA A 21 -4.27 -3.66 -17.52
N MET A 22 -3.78 -3.67 -16.27
CA MET A 22 -4.56 -4.05 -15.11
C MET A 22 -5.79 -3.16 -14.93
N PHE A 23 -5.63 -1.84 -14.96
CA PHE A 23 -6.74 -0.91 -14.82
C PHE A 23 -7.72 -1.00 -15.96
N HIS A 24 -7.26 -1.24 -17.20
CA HIS A 24 -8.15 -1.48 -18.33
C HIS A 24 -9.08 -2.67 -18.09
N VAL A 25 -8.58 -3.76 -17.51
CA VAL A 25 -9.44 -4.91 -17.13
C VAL A 25 -10.39 -4.52 -15.99
N LEU A 26 -9.92 -3.77 -15.00
CA LEU A 26 -10.74 -3.36 -13.86
C LEU A 26 -11.81 -2.31 -14.22
N ASP A 27 -11.70 -1.65 -15.36
CA ASP A 27 -12.75 -0.72 -15.85
C ASP A 27 -14.07 -1.44 -16.20
N TYR A 28 -14.04 -2.78 -16.42
CA TYR A 28 -15.25 -3.54 -16.75
C TYR A 28 -15.46 -4.82 -15.93
N ALA A 29 -14.41 -5.44 -15.39
CA ALA A 29 -14.54 -6.73 -14.72
C ALA A 29 -15.37 -6.67 -13.42
N PRO A 30 -15.20 -5.66 -12.53
CA PRO A 30 -15.98 -5.56 -11.31
C PRO A 30 -17.49 -5.35 -11.56
N GLU A 31 -17.87 -4.70 -12.68
CA GLU A 31 -19.28 -4.48 -13.02
C GLU A 31 -20.04 -5.78 -13.35
N GLN A 32 -19.31 -6.84 -13.73
CA GLN A 32 -19.87 -8.16 -14.00
C GLN A 32 -20.11 -8.99 -12.74
N LEU A 33 -19.63 -8.52 -11.58
CA LEU A 33 -19.75 -9.20 -10.30
C LEU A 33 -20.91 -8.60 -9.48
N PRO A 34 -21.56 -9.41 -8.62
CA PRO A 34 -22.65 -8.92 -7.78
C PRO A 34 -22.22 -7.70 -6.96
N VAL A 35 -23.08 -6.67 -6.93
CA VAL A 35 -22.82 -5.40 -6.25
C VAL A 35 -22.92 -5.52 -4.73
N ASP A 36 -23.64 -6.51 -4.24
CA ASP A 36 -23.90 -6.80 -2.83
C ASP A 36 -22.94 -7.85 -2.24
N ARG A 37 -21.89 -8.21 -2.97
CA ARG A 37 -20.88 -9.19 -2.55
C ARG A 37 -19.48 -8.63 -2.63
N PRO A 38 -18.56 -9.01 -1.69
CA PRO A 38 -17.17 -8.58 -1.72
C PRO A 38 -16.48 -8.97 -3.03
N ARG A 39 -15.71 -8.05 -3.58
CA ARG A 39 -14.90 -8.21 -4.79
C ARG A 39 -13.42 -8.19 -4.43
N TYR A 40 -12.75 -9.29 -4.69
CA TYR A 40 -11.37 -9.52 -4.29
C TYR A 40 -10.43 -9.49 -5.50
N LEU A 41 -9.43 -8.62 -5.48
CA LEU A 41 -8.37 -8.55 -6.49
C LEU A 41 -7.11 -9.25 -5.96
N MET A 42 -6.75 -10.36 -6.59
CA MET A 42 -5.66 -11.24 -6.15
C MET A 42 -4.28 -10.69 -6.50
N GLY A 43 -3.36 -10.70 -5.53
CA GLY A 43 -1.93 -10.44 -5.74
C GLY A 43 -1.56 -8.99 -6.01
N VAL A 44 -2.49 -8.05 -5.92
CA VAL A 44 -2.27 -6.62 -6.16
C VAL A 44 -1.98 -5.87 -4.87
N GLY A 45 -0.98 -4.98 -4.93
CA GLY A 45 -0.55 -4.40 -3.72
C GLY A 45 0.35 -3.18 -3.73
N LYS A 46 0.66 -2.50 -4.83
CA LYS A 46 1.24 -1.17 -4.71
C LYS A 46 0.16 -0.21 -4.18
N PRO A 47 0.52 0.76 -3.31
CA PRO A 47 -0.47 1.68 -2.74
C PRO A 47 -1.32 2.42 -3.77
N ASP A 48 -0.73 2.87 -4.86
CA ASP A 48 -1.44 3.53 -5.97
C ASP A 48 -2.34 2.56 -6.76
N ASP A 49 -1.93 1.29 -6.90
CA ASP A 49 -2.77 0.25 -7.49
C ASP A 49 -4.01 -0.05 -6.61
N LEU A 50 -3.83 -0.08 -5.28
CA LEU A 50 -4.93 -0.28 -4.35
C LEU A 50 -5.97 0.84 -4.46
N VAL A 51 -5.52 2.11 -4.44
CA VAL A 51 -6.42 3.25 -4.58
C VAL A 51 -7.17 3.22 -5.92
N GLY A 52 -6.46 2.93 -7.03
CA GLY A 52 -7.05 2.84 -8.34
C GLY A 52 -8.01 1.67 -8.53
N ALA A 53 -7.77 0.54 -7.85
CA ALA A 53 -8.66 -0.62 -7.88
C ALA A 53 -9.93 -0.40 -7.03
N VAL A 54 -9.81 0.24 -5.86
CA VAL A 54 -10.97 0.63 -5.04
C VAL A 54 -11.87 1.60 -5.79
N GLU A 55 -11.28 2.56 -6.53
CA GLU A 55 -12.01 3.49 -7.40
C GLU A 55 -12.88 2.77 -8.46
N ARG A 56 -12.48 1.54 -8.83
CA ARG A 56 -13.14 0.66 -9.81
C ARG A 56 -14.04 -0.41 -9.19
N GLY A 57 -14.25 -0.34 -7.87
CA GLY A 57 -15.19 -1.20 -7.16
C GLY A 57 -14.61 -2.51 -6.63
N ILE A 58 -13.31 -2.57 -6.37
CA ILE A 58 -12.66 -3.67 -5.63
C ILE A 58 -12.65 -3.37 -4.13
N ASP A 59 -12.90 -4.40 -3.30
CA ASP A 59 -13.04 -4.30 -1.85
C ASP A 59 -11.87 -4.90 -1.09
N MET A 60 -11.23 -5.96 -1.61
CA MET A 60 -10.27 -6.79 -0.90
C MET A 60 -9.04 -7.08 -1.73
N PHE A 61 -7.90 -7.21 -1.04
CA PHE A 61 -6.60 -7.45 -1.65
C PHE A 61 -5.74 -8.38 -0.80
N ASP A 62 -4.82 -9.07 -1.44
CA ASP A 62 -3.65 -9.66 -0.81
C ASP A 62 -2.38 -9.27 -1.58
N CYS A 63 -1.28 -9.12 -0.89
CA CYS A 63 0.02 -9.03 -1.55
C CYS A 63 1.20 -9.24 -0.58
N VAL A 64 2.35 -9.57 -1.16
CA VAL A 64 3.60 -9.73 -0.40
C VAL A 64 4.39 -8.43 -0.24
N LEU A 65 3.97 -7.35 -0.92
CA LEU A 65 4.77 -6.11 -1.00
C LEU A 65 5.09 -5.49 0.36
N PRO A 66 4.16 -5.33 1.31
CA PRO A 66 4.49 -4.70 2.58
C PRO A 66 5.64 -5.40 3.30
N THR A 67 5.55 -6.73 3.39
CA THR A 67 6.55 -7.53 4.10
C THR A 67 7.82 -7.74 3.29
N ARG A 68 7.72 -7.99 1.98
CA ARG A 68 8.87 -8.15 1.09
C ARG A 68 9.69 -6.87 1.02
N SER A 69 9.05 -5.72 0.81
CA SER A 69 9.72 -4.42 0.75
C SER A 69 10.38 -4.07 2.08
N GLY A 70 9.72 -4.30 3.22
CA GLY A 70 10.28 -4.09 4.55
C GLY A 70 11.57 -4.89 4.75
N ARG A 71 11.58 -6.18 4.41
CA ARG A 71 12.78 -7.02 4.48
C ARG A 71 13.91 -6.54 3.56
N ASN A 72 13.60 -5.81 2.51
CA ASN A 72 14.58 -5.23 1.57
C ASN A 72 14.95 -3.77 1.87
N GLY A 73 14.51 -3.22 3.01
CA GLY A 73 14.87 -1.88 3.44
C GLY A 73 14.00 -0.76 2.87
N GLN A 74 12.86 -1.09 2.25
CA GLN A 74 11.91 -0.11 1.72
C GLN A 74 10.74 0.08 2.67
N ALA A 75 10.42 1.34 2.97
CA ALA A 75 9.22 1.75 3.68
C ALA A 75 8.26 2.49 2.76
N PHE A 76 6.95 2.26 2.93
CA PHE A 76 5.89 3.01 2.26
C PHE A 76 5.42 4.14 3.16
N THR A 77 5.24 5.33 2.59
CA THR A 77 4.74 6.51 3.29
C THR A 77 3.67 7.21 2.49
N TRP A 78 2.95 8.15 3.10
CA TRP A 78 1.95 8.97 2.40
C TRP A 78 2.55 9.85 1.27
N ASN A 79 3.87 10.06 1.31
CA ASN A 79 4.62 10.85 0.32
C ASN A 79 5.45 9.98 -0.64
N GLY A 80 5.08 8.72 -0.81
CA GLY A 80 5.79 7.76 -1.65
C GLY A 80 6.72 6.82 -0.88
N PRO A 81 7.27 5.82 -1.57
CA PRO A 81 8.18 4.86 -0.96
C PRO A 81 9.56 5.48 -0.71
N ILE A 82 10.17 5.13 0.41
CA ILE A 82 11.56 5.49 0.73
C ILE A 82 12.40 4.23 0.91
N ASN A 83 13.68 4.29 0.49
CA ASN A 83 14.62 3.17 0.68
C ASN A 83 15.62 3.55 1.77
N LEU A 84 15.51 2.93 2.94
CA LEU A 84 16.36 3.18 4.10
C LEU A 84 17.84 2.75 3.89
N ARG A 85 18.18 2.10 2.77
CA ARG A 85 19.58 1.84 2.39
C ARG A 85 20.29 3.09 1.88
N ASN A 86 19.54 4.14 1.50
CA ASN A 86 20.10 5.38 0.97
C ASN A 86 20.87 6.13 2.06
N ALA A 87 22.11 6.56 1.74
CA ALA A 87 23.00 7.27 2.67
C ALA A 87 22.42 8.59 3.21
N ARG A 88 21.45 9.19 2.52
CA ARG A 88 20.77 10.41 3.00
C ARG A 88 20.10 10.22 4.37
N PHE A 89 19.80 8.99 4.77
CA PHE A 89 19.17 8.67 6.04
C PHE A 89 20.17 8.34 7.16
N ALA A 90 21.48 8.32 6.88
CA ALA A 90 22.49 7.90 7.86
C ALA A 90 22.52 8.73 9.14
N GLU A 91 22.14 10.00 9.04
CA GLU A 91 22.13 10.97 10.16
C GLU A 91 20.74 11.61 10.36
N ASP A 92 19.68 11.05 9.75
CA ASP A 92 18.31 11.57 9.82
C ASP A 92 17.65 11.15 11.15
N PRO A 93 17.46 12.07 12.13
CA PRO A 93 16.87 11.74 13.42
C PRO A 93 15.35 11.58 13.39
N GLU A 94 14.70 11.95 12.29
CA GLU A 94 13.26 11.96 12.18
C GLU A 94 12.68 10.53 12.04
N PRO A 95 11.44 10.29 12.47
CA PRO A 95 10.74 9.04 12.25
C PRO A 95 10.46 8.81 10.76
N ILE A 96 10.09 7.55 10.38
CA ILE A 96 9.63 7.26 9.01
C ILE A 96 8.37 8.06 8.68
N ASP A 97 7.43 8.10 9.62
CA ASP A 97 6.13 8.75 9.50
C ASP A 97 5.72 9.25 10.89
N ASP A 98 5.64 10.56 11.06
CA ASP A 98 5.29 11.23 12.32
C ASP A 98 3.78 11.15 12.64
N THR A 99 2.97 10.71 11.68
CA THR A 99 1.52 10.51 11.85
C THR A 99 1.15 9.08 12.24
N SER A 100 2.12 8.16 12.24
CA SER A 100 1.90 6.75 12.53
C SER A 100 2.11 6.42 14.00
N ASP A 101 1.13 5.76 14.61
CA ASP A 101 1.23 5.26 16.00
C ASP A 101 2.01 3.94 16.12
N CYS A 102 2.47 3.34 15.03
CA CYS A 102 3.22 2.09 15.12
C CYS A 102 4.59 2.30 15.77
N SER A 103 5.07 1.30 16.50
CA SER A 103 6.34 1.40 17.26
C SER A 103 7.54 1.68 16.37
N ALA A 104 7.56 1.11 15.16
CA ALA A 104 8.62 1.32 14.19
C ALA A 104 8.78 2.79 13.74
N SER A 105 7.69 3.55 13.72
CA SER A 105 7.73 4.99 13.40
C SER A 105 7.88 5.86 14.65
N ARG A 106 7.19 5.51 15.74
CA ARG A 106 7.18 6.33 16.96
C ARG A 106 8.50 6.30 17.72
N ASP A 107 9.13 5.10 17.82
CA ASP A 107 10.20 4.85 18.79
C ASP A 107 11.60 4.81 18.13
N TYR A 108 11.68 4.84 16.79
CA TYR A 108 12.95 4.70 16.06
C TYR A 108 13.12 5.75 14.96
N SER A 109 14.32 6.33 14.87
CA SER A 109 14.69 7.27 13.82
C SER A 109 15.03 6.56 12.50
N LYS A 110 14.94 7.29 11.38
CA LYS A 110 15.42 6.82 10.08
C LYS A 110 16.91 6.49 10.11
N ALA A 111 17.73 7.24 10.86
CA ALA A 111 19.15 6.94 11.03
C ALA A 111 19.39 5.57 11.69
N TYR A 112 18.66 5.26 12.75
CA TYR A 112 18.79 3.97 13.42
C TYR A 112 18.32 2.82 12.50
N LEU A 113 17.19 2.97 11.83
CA LEU A 113 16.69 1.99 10.88
C LEU A 113 17.63 1.80 9.68
N HIS A 114 18.22 2.88 9.16
CA HIS A 114 19.27 2.83 8.14
C HIS A 114 20.45 1.99 8.63
N HIS A 115 20.94 2.25 9.85
CA HIS A 115 22.03 1.46 10.46
C HIS A 115 21.70 -0.03 10.52
N LEU A 116 20.52 -0.40 11.04
CA LEU A 116 20.08 -1.79 11.13
C LEU A 116 20.04 -2.48 9.77
N ILE A 117 19.48 -1.81 8.75
CA ILE A 117 19.39 -2.35 7.40
C ILE A 117 20.76 -2.50 6.74
N LYS A 118 21.67 -1.53 6.94
CA LYS A 118 23.04 -1.59 6.42
C LYS A 118 23.88 -2.68 7.10
N SER A 119 23.62 -2.92 8.38
CA SER A 119 24.28 -3.95 9.17
C SER A 119 23.64 -5.35 9.02
N HIS A 120 22.60 -5.46 8.17
CA HIS A 120 21.84 -6.70 7.96
C HIS A 120 21.22 -7.27 9.26
N GLU A 121 20.87 -6.39 10.20
CA GLU A 121 20.21 -6.78 11.44
C GLU A 121 18.74 -7.18 11.17
N MET A 122 18.32 -8.31 11.76
CA MET A 122 16.94 -8.81 11.61
C MET A 122 15.91 -7.80 12.13
N LEU A 123 16.24 -7.08 13.20
CA LEU A 123 15.36 -6.06 13.79
C LEU A 123 14.96 -4.99 12.76
N GLY A 124 15.87 -4.57 11.89
CA GLY A 124 15.55 -3.60 10.83
C GLY A 124 14.47 -4.11 9.88
N ALA A 125 14.57 -5.38 9.45
CA ALA A 125 13.56 -6.01 8.61
C ALA A 125 12.21 -6.18 9.33
N MET A 126 12.22 -6.49 10.63
CA MET A 126 11.00 -6.61 11.45
C MET A 126 10.30 -5.25 11.58
N LEU A 127 11.02 -4.19 11.98
CA LEU A 127 10.46 -2.85 12.16
C LEU A 127 9.90 -2.28 10.86
N LEU A 128 10.62 -2.42 9.73
CA LEU A 128 10.08 -1.96 8.44
C LEU A 128 8.88 -2.78 7.97
N THR A 129 8.82 -4.06 8.30
CA THR A 129 7.63 -4.89 8.02
C THR A 129 6.43 -4.41 8.84
N GLU A 130 6.62 -4.15 10.14
CA GLU A 130 5.59 -3.58 11.02
C GLU A 130 5.08 -2.24 10.49
N HIS A 131 6.00 -1.32 10.19
CA HIS A 131 5.65 -0.01 9.62
C HIS A 131 4.83 -0.15 8.33
N ASN A 132 5.28 -0.98 7.39
CA ASN A 132 4.59 -1.16 6.12
C ASN A 132 3.19 -1.75 6.31
N LEU A 133 3.02 -2.73 7.19
CA LEU A 133 1.70 -3.27 7.50
C LEU A 133 0.79 -2.22 8.13
N ALA A 134 1.30 -1.42 9.07
CA ALA A 134 0.55 -0.31 9.67
C ALA A 134 0.12 0.72 8.63
N PHE A 135 1.03 1.12 7.72
CA PHE A 135 0.72 2.03 6.62
C PHE A 135 -0.39 1.48 5.71
N TYR A 136 -0.30 0.21 5.31
CA TYR A 136 -1.33 -0.40 4.45
C TYR A 136 -2.70 -0.45 5.15
N GLN A 137 -2.74 -0.78 6.43
CA GLN A 137 -4.00 -0.75 7.20
C GLN A 137 -4.54 0.68 7.33
N ALA A 138 -3.68 1.67 7.57
CA ALA A 138 -4.07 3.08 7.61
C ALA A 138 -4.61 3.56 6.24
N LEU A 139 -3.97 3.18 5.13
CA LEU A 139 -4.44 3.49 3.77
C LEU A 139 -5.82 2.89 3.51
N MET A 140 -6.01 1.60 3.82
CA MET A 140 -7.31 0.93 3.65
C MET A 140 -8.39 1.58 4.52
N LYS A 141 -8.04 1.97 5.75
CA LYS A 141 -8.96 2.71 6.63
C LYS A 141 -9.33 4.07 6.06
N ALA A 142 -8.35 4.85 5.60
CA ALA A 142 -8.58 6.17 5.02
C ALA A 142 -9.47 6.10 3.76
N MET A 143 -9.31 5.06 2.93
CA MET A 143 -10.19 4.81 1.79
C MET A 143 -11.63 4.53 2.22
N ARG A 144 -11.85 3.68 3.23
CA ARG A 144 -13.20 3.42 3.77
C ARG A 144 -13.84 4.68 4.34
N ASP A 145 -13.10 5.43 5.15
CA ASP A 145 -13.57 6.70 5.72
C ASP A 145 -13.96 7.71 4.61
N ALA A 146 -13.17 7.76 3.53
CA ALA A 146 -13.44 8.63 2.39
C ALA A 146 -14.70 8.19 1.59
N ILE A 147 -14.96 6.89 1.46
CA ILE A 147 -16.17 6.34 0.84
C ILE A 147 -17.40 6.70 1.68
N GLU A 148 -17.36 6.44 2.99
CA GLU A 148 -18.46 6.77 3.92
C GLU A 148 -18.82 8.25 3.89
N GLN A 149 -17.80 9.12 3.79
CA GLN A 149 -17.95 10.58 3.68
C GLN A 149 -18.26 11.06 2.25
N ARG A 150 -18.42 10.17 1.28
CA ARG A 150 -18.69 10.49 -0.14
C ARG A 150 -17.64 11.42 -0.77
N ARG A 151 -16.39 11.35 -0.35
CA ARG A 151 -15.28 12.17 -0.84
C ARG A 151 -14.13 11.36 -1.45
N PHE A 152 -14.38 10.09 -1.82
CA PHE A 152 -13.32 9.19 -2.28
C PHE A 152 -12.54 9.74 -3.50
N ALA A 153 -13.21 10.36 -4.48
CA ALA A 153 -12.54 10.94 -5.64
C ALA A 153 -11.54 12.05 -5.24
N ALA A 154 -11.91 12.90 -4.28
CA ALA A 154 -11.01 13.94 -3.77
C ALA A 154 -9.83 13.32 -3.00
N PHE A 155 -10.08 12.30 -2.17
CA PHE A 155 -9.03 11.54 -1.48
C PHE A 155 -8.05 10.88 -2.47
N ALA A 156 -8.54 10.19 -3.49
CA ALA A 156 -7.72 9.51 -4.48
C ALA A 156 -6.83 10.51 -5.26
N ALA A 157 -7.39 11.67 -5.64
CA ALA A 157 -6.63 12.72 -6.31
C ALA A 157 -5.54 13.32 -5.41
N GLU A 158 -5.84 13.55 -4.13
CA GLU A 158 -4.88 14.04 -3.13
C GLU A 158 -3.78 13.01 -2.87
N PHE A 159 -4.14 11.75 -2.65
CA PHE A 159 -3.20 10.66 -2.45
C PHE A 159 -2.23 10.54 -3.62
N ARG A 160 -2.72 10.49 -4.87
CA ARG A 160 -1.85 10.41 -6.06
C ARG A 160 -0.90 11.60 -6.17
N ARG A 161 -1.37 12.80 -5.90
CA ARG A 161 -0.55 14.03 -5.91
C ARG A 161 0.60 13.96 -4.92
N ASN A 162 0.34 13.45 -3.71
CA ASN A 162 1.35 13.34 -2.67
C ASN A 162 2.27 12.13 -2.88
N TYR A 163 1.70 10.99 -3.22
CA TYR A 163 2.41 9.72 -3.34
C TYR A 163 3.28 9.63 -4.60
N LEU A 164 2.79 10.14 -5.75
CA LEU A 164 3.50 10.11 -7.04
C LEU A 164 4.26 11.40 -7.33
N GLY A 165 3.93 12.50 -6.68
CA GLY A 165 4.50 13.82 -6.96
C GLY A 165 5.94 14.03 -6.50
N LYS A 166 6.54 13.09 -5.77
CA LYS A 166 7.94 13.09 -5.33
C LYS A 166 8.68 11.90 -5.93
N SER A 167 8.71 11.82 -7.26
CA SER A 167 9.73 11.01 -7.95
C SER A 167 11.02 11.85 -8.00
N ASP A 168 11.92 11.63 -7.04
CA ASP A 168 13.32 12.10 -7.11
C ASP A 168 14.11 11.27 -8.11
#